data_0b092c53d7c578a5a0dd59d756e11bee
#
_entry.id   0b092c53d7c578a5a0dd59d756e11bee
#
_cell.length_a   1.000
_cell.length_b   1.000
_cell.length_c   1.000
_cell.angle_alpha   90.00
_cell.angle_beta   90.00
_cell.angle_gamma   90.00
#
_symmetry.space_group_name_H-M   'P 1'
#
loop_
_entity.id
_entity.type
_entity.pdbx_description
1 polymer ?
#
loop_
_entity_poly.entity_id
_entity_poly.type
_entity_poly.pdbx_seq_one_letter_code
_entity_poly.pdbx_strand_id
1 'polypeptide(L)'
;MKAIVALTVNGDRHEVAVPEHWTLLEALRYALGLTGSKQGCDKGDCGACTVLLDDIPVLACITPVREAEGHAITTVEGLAGPGALHPLQQAFAETGAAQCGFCTPGILMSAWGLLLREPAPGREEIAEAISGNLCRCTGYTKIFEAIEVAAERLKGAEPERRSGGEGEWGSGRDSASAAPAPVGGAEGAPVSLESPGASAGTDPDARRPNMLGQPGVVHSSTPPLFRSEG
;
A
#
# COMPACT_ATOMS: atom_id res chain seq x y z
N MET A 1 22.19 9.75 10.80
CA MET A 1 22.64 10.37 9.54
C MET A 1 21.54 10.19 8.50
N LYS A 2 21.54 10.94 7.40
CA LYS A 2 20.65 10.67 6.25
C LYS A 2 21.45 9.90 5.21
N ALA A 3 20.84 8.88 4.62
CA ALA A 3 21.38 8.15 3.47
C ALA A 3 20.53 8.48 2.23
N ILE A 4 21.16 8.48 1.07
CA ILE A 4 20.45 8.50 -0.21
C ILE A 4 20.15 7.05 -0.55
N VAL A 5 18.87 6.75 -0.77
CA VAL A 5 18.37 5.40 -1.09
C VAL A 5 17.66 5.47 -2.43
N ALA A 6 18.02 4.56 -3.35
CA ALA A 6 17.39 4.45 -4.65
C ALA A 6 16.28 3.39 -4.62
N LEU A 7 15.03 3.80 -4.78
CA LEU A 7 13.87 2.93 -4.76
C LEU A 7 13.20 2.89 -6.13
N THR A 8 12.82 1.70 -6.60
CA THR A 8 11.96 1.55 -7.78
C THR A 8 10.54 1.29 -7.31
N VAL A 9 9.64 2.28 -7.41
CA VAL A 9 8.28 2.20 -6.88
C VAL A 9 7.27 2.39 -8.01
N ASN A 10 6.39 1.43 -8.19
CA ASN A 10 5.35 1.42 -9.24
C ASN A 10 5.93 1.61 -10.67
N GLY A 11 7.14 1.15 -10.89
CA GLY A 11 7.87 1.28 -12.17
C GLY A 11 8.74 2.52 -12.29
N ASP A 12 8.61 3.51 -11.39
CA ASP A 12 9.40 4.73 -11.40
C ASP A 12 10.59 4.65 -10.44
N ARG A 13 11.75 5.16 -10.87
CA ARG A 13 12.94 5.24 -10.02
C ARG A 13 12.99 6.55 -9.25
N HIS A 14 13.14 6.45 -7.94
CA HIS A 14 13.21 7.57 -7.00
C HIS A 14 14.53 7.53 -6.22
N GLU A 15 15.18 8.67 -6.06
CA GLU A 15 16.30 8.84 -5.14
C GLU A 15 15.85 9.73 -3.97
N VAL A 16 15.83 9.16 -2.77
CA VAL A 16 15.32 9.82 -1.57
C VAL A 16 16.39 9.91 -0.49
N ALA A 17 16.53 11.09 0.14
CA ALA A 17 17.43 11.30 1.26
C ALA A 17 16.66 11.09 2.58
N VAL A 18 16.77 9.91 3.16
CA VAL A 18 16.02 9.50 4.35
C VAL A 18 16.95 9.14 5.52
N PRO A 19 16.50 9.21 6.79
CA PRO A 19 17.23 8.65 7.92
C PRO A 19 17.47 7.14 7.73
N GLU A 20 18.65 6.68 8.11
CA GLU A 20 19.05 5.26 7.91
C GLU A 20 18.15 4.26 8.65
N HIS A 21 17.50 4.69 9.73
CA HIS A 21 16.61 3.85 10.54
C HIS A 21 15.18 3.80 10.04
N TRP A 22 14.86 4.51 8.96
CA TRP A 22 13.51 4.52 8.42
C TRP A 22 13.12 3.15 7.87
N THR A 23 11.84 2.84 8.06
CA THR A 23 11.17 1.71 7.41
C THR A 23 10.77 2.07 5.99
N LEU A 24 10.49 1.06 5.19
CA LEU A 24 9.95 1.25 3.85
C LEU A 24 8.63 2.03 3.90
N LEU A 25 7.76 1.77 4.89
CA LEU A 25 6.50 2.50 5.07
C LEU A 25 6.73 4.00 5.27
N GLU A 26 7.69 4.40 6.10
CA GLU A 26 8.04 5.81 6.32
C GLU A 26 8.54 6.47 5.03
N ALA A 27 9.39 5.78 4.27
CA ALA A 27 9.89 6.29 2.99
C ALA A 27 8.76 6.48 1.97
N LEU A 28 7.89 5.48 1.80
CA LEU A 28 6.74 5.57 0.90
C LEU A 28 5.81 6.72 1.27
N ARG A 29 5.45 6.85 2.56
CA ARG A 29 4.47 7.84 3.01
C ARG A 29 5.02 9.26 3.12
N TYR A 30 6.24 9.42 3.68
CA TYR A 30 6.75 10.74 4.03
C TYR A 30 7.74 11.31 3.01
N ALA A 31 8.49 10.46 2.31
CA ALA A 31 9.40 10.94 1.28
C ALA A 31 8.75 10.96 -0.12
N LEU A 32 7.95 9.94 -0.45
CA LEU A 32 7.31 9.82 -1.77
C LEU A 32 5.84 10.27 -1.80
N GLY A 33 5.21 10.51 -0.64
CA GLY A 33 3.81 10.94 -0.57
C GLY A 33 2.79 9.85 -0.92
N LEU A 34 3.22 8.58 -1.03
CA LEU A 34 2.36 7.43 -1.30
C LEU A 34 1.65 7.00 0.00
N THR A 35 0.47 7.53 0.24
CA THR A 35 -0.26 7.37 1.51
C THR A 35 -1.25 6.21 1.51
N GLY A 36 -1.35 5.46 0.42
CA GLY A 36 -2.25 4.31 0.29
C GLY A 36 -1.93 3.22 1.31
N SER A 37 -0.66 2.83 1.45
CA SER A 37 -0.23 1.94 2.53
C SER A 37 -0.42 2.61 3.89
N LYS A 38 -1.04 1.92 4.86
CA LYS A 38 -1.48 2.50 6.14
C LYS A 38 -0.61 2.03 7.31
N GLN A 39 -0.40 2.94 8.26
CA GLN A 39 0.27 2.67 9.52
C GLN A 39 -0.77 2.30 10.58
N GLY A 40 -0.89 1.00 10.91
CA GLY A 40 -1.90 0.52 11.87
C GLY A 40 -1.34 0.03 13.18
N CYS A 41 -0.12 -0.54 13.22
CA CYS A 41 0.43 -1.15 14.42
C CYS A 41 1.94 -0.95 14.64
N ASP A 42 2.74 -0.73 13.59
CA ASP A 42 4.22 -0.61 13.60
C ASP A 42 4.99 -1.82 14.17
N LYS A 43 4.35 -2.98 14.23
CA LYS A 43 4.93 -4.22 14.81
C LYS A 43 4.78 -5.43 13.90
N GLY A 44 4.22 -5.26 12.70
CA GLY A 44 3.99 -6.37 11.79
C GLY A 44 2.70 -7.17 12.02
N ASP A 45 1.79 -6.72 12.90
CA ASP A 45 0.61 -7.51 13.29
C ASP A 45 -0.61 -7.31 12.38
N CYS A 46 -0.85 -6.07 11.89
CA CYS A 46 -2.16 -5.72 11.31
C CYS A 46 -2.25 -5.84 9.78
N GLY A 47 -1.13 -5.89 9.06
CA GLY A 47 -1.09 -6.02 7.60
C GLY A 47 -1.54 -4.79 6.79
N ALA A 48 -1.96 -3.68 7.43
CA ALA A 48 -2.43 -2.49 6.72
C ALA A 48 -1.36 -1.80 5.86
N CYS A 49 -0.09 -2.09 6.12
CA CYS A 49 1.07 -1.57 5.41
C CYS A 49 1.62 -2.50 4.32
N THR A 50 0.93 -3.60 4.00
CA THR A 50 1.41 -4.56 2.99
C THR A 50 1.63 -3.87 1.65
N VAL A 51 2.79 -4.14 1.06
CA VAL A 51 3.19 -3.80 -0.31
C VAL A 51 3.78 -5.05 -0.97
N LEU A 52 3.98 -5.05 -2.28
CA LEU A 52 4.77 -6.12 -2.92
C LEU A 52 6.22 -5.67 -3.08
N LEU A 53 7.13 -6.57 -2.80
CA LEU A 53 8.54 -6.46 -3.10
C LEU A 53 8.89 -7.64 -4.03
N ASP A 54 9.19 -7.37 -5.28
CA ASP A 54 9.35 -8.39 -6.34
C ASP A 54 8.17 -9.37 -6.36
N ASP A 55 6.94 -8.84 -6.38
CA ASP A 55 5.68 -9.56 -6.38
C ASP A 55 5.37 -10.37 -5.10
N ILE A 56 6.22 -10.29 -4.07
CA ILE A 56 6.02 -10.96 -2.78
C ILE A 56 5.44 -9.96 -1.77
N PRO A 57 4.31 -10.28 -1.10
CA PRO A 57 3.74 -9.44 -0.06
C PRO A 57 4.69 -9.31 1.15
N VAL A 58 5.02 -8.07 1.51
CA VAL A 58 5.84 -7.74 2.68
C VAL A 58 5.20 -6.65 3.53
N LEU A 59 5.53 -6.62 4.81
CA LEU A 59 5.03 -5.62 5.76
C LEU A 59 5.98 -4.41 5.81
N ALA A 60 5.65 -3.35 5.11
CA ALA A 60 6.52 -2.19 4.96
C ALA A 60 6.88 -1.48 6.30
N CYS A 61 6.09 -1.66 7.37
CA CYS A 61 6.37 -1.05 8.67
C CYS A 61 7.54 -1.70 9.45
N ILE A 62 7.93 -2.92 9.08
CA ILE A 62 9.05 -3.65 9.69
C ILE A 62 10.18 -3.95 8.70
N THR A 63 10.02 -3.55 7.44
CA THR A 63 11.04 -3.68 6.40
C THR A 63 11.93 -2.43 6.42
N PRO A 64 13.25 -2.54 6.70
CA PRO A 64 14.16 -1.41 6.58
C PRO A 64 14.18 -0.86 5.15
N VAL A 65 14.20 0.45 4.98
CA VAL A 65 14.17 1.08 3.65
C VAL A 65 15.34 0.63 2.76
N ARG A 66 16.50 0.35 3.34
CA ARG A 66 17.69 -0.12 2.61
C ARG A 66 17.54 -1.51 2.02
N GLU A 67 16.76 -2.38 2.67
CA GLU A 67 16.48 -3.73 2.16
C GLU A 67 15.63 -3.72 0.89
N ALA A 68 15.00 -2.59 0.59
CA ALA A 68 14.18 -2.42 -0.60
C ALA A 68 14.97 -1.84 -1.81
N GLU A 69 16.26 -1.48 -1.63
CA GLU A 69 17.10 -1.05 -2.75
C GLU A 69 17.33 -2.20 -3.74
N GLY A 70 17.18 -1.90 -5.03
CA GLY A 70 17.37 -2.89 -6.09
C GLY A 70 16.18 -3.81 -6.34
N HIS A 71 15.12 -3.69 -5.54
CA HIS A 71 13.88 -4.44 -5.69
C HIS A 71 12.77 -3.60 -6.33
N ALA A 72 11.84 -4.25 -7.01
CA ALA A 72 10.63 -3.62 -7.54
C ALA A 72 9.56 -3.54 -6.45
N ILE A 73 9.18 -2.32 -6.08
CA ILE A 73 8.14 -2.09 -5.07
C ILE A 73 6.84 -1.77 -5.77
N THR A 74 5.78 -2.53 -5.49
CA THR A 74 4.43 -2.21 -5.96
C THR A 74 3.55 -1.85 -4.77
N THR A 75 2.92 -0.68 -4.82
CA THR A 75 1.96 -0.20 -3.83
C THR A 75 0.54 -0.21 -4.40
N VAL A 76 -0.46 0.03 -3.56
CA VAL A 76 -1.86 0.07 -3.99
C VAL A 76 -2.11 1.16 -5.05
N GLU A 77 -1.33 2.23 -5.06
CA GLU A 77 -1.40 3.30 -6.06
C GLU A 77 -0.95 2.82 -7.45
N GLY A 78 0.01 1.89 -7.50
CA GLY A 78 0.50 1.32 -8.75
C GLY A 78 -0.32 0.14 -9.27
N LEU A 79 -1.34 -0.30 -8.53
CA LEU A 79 -2.17 -1.44 -8.93
C LEU A 79 -3.09 -1.09 -10.11
N ALA A 80 -3.59 0.16 -10.16
CA ALA A 80 -4.42 0.63 -11.25
C ALA A 80 -3.59 1.07 -12.44
N GLY A 81 -4.05 0.72 -13.65
CA GLY A 81 -3.49 1.24 -14.89
C GLY A 81 -4.01 2.66 -15.21
N PRO A 82 -3.46 3.31 -16.26
CA PRO A 82 -3.95 4.62 -16.69
C PRO A 82 -5.44 4.58 -17.06
N GLY A 83 -6.26 5.29 -16.30
CA GLY A 83 -7.68 5.49 -16.58
C GLY A 83 -8.63 4.35 -16.21
N ALA A 84 -8.16 3.25 -15.64
CA ALA A 84 -9.02 2.14 -15.22
C ALA A 84 -8.56 1.55 -13.86
N LEU A 85 -9.53 1.20 -13.02
CA LEU A 85 -9.27 0.45 -11.80
C LEU A 85 -8.82 -0.98 -12.14
N HIS A 86 -7.92 -1.52 -11.33
CA HIS A 86 -7.57 -2.92 -11.41
C HIS A 86 -8.81 -3.80 -11.11
N PRO A 87 -9.00 -4.99 -11.76
CA PRO A 87 -10.14 -5.86 -11.52
C PRO A 87 -10.40 -6.18 -10.05
N LEU A 88 -9.34 -6.30 -9.25
CA LEU A 88 -9.43 -6.51 -7.81
C LEU A 88 -10.01 -5.28 -7.08
N GLN A 89 -9.58 -4.06 -7.43
CA GLN A 89 -10.13 -2.82 -6.86
C GLN A 89 -11.60 -2.64 -7.24
N GLN A 90 -11.93 -2.97 -8.48
CA GLN A 90 -13.29 -2.90 -9.00
C GLN A 90 -14.22 -3.89 -8.29
N ALA A 91 -13.78 -5.15 -8.11
CA ALA A 91 -14.53 -6.16 -7.37
C ALA A 91 -14.78 -5.73 -5.92
N PHE A 92 -13.78 -5.14 -5.24
CA PHE A 92 -13.94 -4.60 -3.88
C PHE A 92 -15.00 -3.49 -3.80
N ALA A 93 -15.05 -2.61 -4.80
CA ALA A 93 -16.06 -1.54 -4.86
C ALA A 93 -17.47 -2.11 -5.09
N GLU A 94 -17.62 -3.05 -6.02
CA GLU A 94 -18.91 -3.61 -6.42
C GLU A 94 -19.52 -4.53 -5.37
N THR A 95 -18.72 -5.35 -4.69
CA THR A 95 -19.19 -6.27 -3.65
C THR A 95 -19.41 -5.60 -2.29
N GLY A 96 -18.93 -4.36 -2.11
CA GLY A 96 -18.95 -3.68 -0.83
C GLY A 96 -17.94 -4.27 0.17
N ALA A 97 -16.79 -4.79 -0.31
CA ALA A 97 -15.74 -5.38 0.52
C ALA A 97 -14.98 -4.35 1.37
N ALA A 98 -15.12 -3.06 1.08
CA ALA A 98 -14.55 -1.97 1.85
C ALA A 98 -15.65 -1.24 2.64
N GLN A 99 -15.45 -1.05 3.97
CA GLN A 99 -16.31 -0.21 4.81
C GLN A 99 -15.55 1.05 5.23
N CYS A 100 -14.74 1.02 6.30
CA CYS A 100 -13.92 2.17 6.66
C CYS A 100 -12.73 2.40 5.71
N GLY A 101 -12.33 1.40 4.93
CA GLY A 101 -11.26 1.48 3.93
C GLY A 101 -9.84 1.36 4.48
N PHE A 102 -9.63 1.34 5.80
CA PHE A 102 -8.29 1.38 6.38
C PHE A 102 -7.44 0.13 6.07
N CYS A 103 -8.03 -1.07 6.16
CA CYS A 103 -7.34 -2.33 5.85
C CYS A 103 -7.30 -2.63 4.34
N THR A 104 -8.13 -1.97 3.54
CA THR A 104 -8.33 -2.29 2.13
C THR A 104 -7.05 -2.27 1.30
N PRO A 105 -6.16 -1.26 1.40
CA PRO A 105 -4.92 -1.26 0.63
C PRO A 105 -4.04 -2.49 0.91
N GLY A 106 -3.86 -2.84 2.19
CA GLY A 106 -3.04 -3.99 2.56
C GLY A 106 -3.65 -5.32 2.08
N ILE A 107 -4.98 -5.48 2.19
CA ILE A 107 -5.67 -6.68 1.70
C ILE A 107 -5.58 -6.78 0.18
N LEU A 108 -5.73 -5.68 -0.56
CA LEU A 108 -5.57 -5.66 -2.01
C LEU A 108 -4.17 -6.12 -2.43
N MET A 109 -3.12 -5.67 -1.74
CA MET A 109 -1.74 -6.08 -2.05
C MET A 109 -1.49 -7.55 -1.71
N SER A 110 -1.98 -8.05 -0.57
CA SER A 110 -1.88 -9.48 -0.21
C SER A 110 -2.64 -10.36 -1.20
N ALA A 111 -3.86 -9.97 -1.57
CA ALA A 111 -4.66 -10.68 -2.56
C ALA A 111 -4.03 -10.66 -3.95
N TRP A 112 -3.43 -9.53 -4.36
CA TRP A 112 -2.74 -9.43 -5.64
C TRP A 112 -1.51 -10.33 -5.68
N GLY A 113 -0.69 -10.35 -4.62
CA GLY A 113 0.44 -11.28 -4.52
C GLY A 113 0.03 -12.76 -4.55
N LEU A 114 -1.17 -13.11 -4.05
CA LEU A 114 -1.74 -14.44 -4.23
C LEU A 114 -2.10 -14.70 -5.70
N LEU A 115 -2.86 -13.79 -6.33
CA LEU A 115 -3.36 -13.97 -7.71
C LEU A 115 -2.24 -14.02 -8.77
N LEU A 116 -1.09 -13.40 -8.50
CA LEU A 116 0.10 -13.52 -9.34
C LEU A 116 0.70 -14.93 -9.31
N ARG A 117 0.62 -15.64 -8.17
CA ARG A 117 1.15 -16.99 -7.99
C ARG A 117 0.12 -18.06 -8.34
N GLU A 118 -1.12 -17.85 -7.94
CA GLU A 118 -2.25 -18.75 -8.14
C GLU A 118 -3.43 -17.96 -8.74
N PRO A 119 -3.59 -18.03 -10.07
CA PRO A 119 -4.67 -17.28 -10.75
C PRO A 119 -6.08 -17.80 -10.44
N ALA A 120 -6.20 -18.98 -9.83
CA ALA A 120 -7.45 -19.63 -9.51
C ALA A 120 -7.51 -20.13 -8.07
N PRO A 121 -7.29 -19.25 -7.07
CA PRO A 121 -7.17 -19.68 -5.70
C PRO A 121 -8.50 -20.20 -5.15
N GLY A 122 -8.43 -21.27 -4.37
CA GLY A 122 -9.54 -21.72 -3.53
C GLY A 122 -9.75 -20.81 -2.33
N ARG A 123 -10.90 -20.96 -1.68
CA ARG A 123 -11.25 -20.12 -0.51
C ARG A 123 -10.27 -20.27 0.65
N GLU A 124 -9.67 -21.42 0.83
CA GLU A 124 -8.67 -21.69 1.88
C GLU A 124 -7.37 -20.95 1.58
N GLU A 125 -6.90 -20.95 0.34
CA GLU A 125 -5.72 -20.20 -0.09
C GLU A 125 -5.91 -18.69 0.02
N ILE A 126 -7.12 -18.19 -0.27
CA ILE A 126 -7.48 -16.78 -0.03
C ILE A 126 -7.42 -16.48 1.47
N ALA A 127 -7.98 -17.36 2.33
CA ALA A 127 -7.96 -17.17 3.78
C ALA A 127 -6.53 -17.11 4.32
N GLU A 128 -5.67 -17.99 3.86
CA GLU A 128 -4.26 -18.01 4.24
C GLU A 128 -3.54 -16.72 3.80
N ALA A 129 -3.72 -16.31 2.55
CA ALA A 129 -3.06 -15.14 1.99
C ALA A 129 -3.41 -13.83 2.72
N ILE A 130 -4.65 -13.67 3.19
CA ILE A 130 -5.09 -12.47 3.90
C ILE A 130 -5.12 -12.63 5.43
N SER A 131 -4.65 -13.76 5.97
CA SER A 131 -4.68 -14.04 7.41
C SER A 131 -3.92 -13.01 8.24
N GLY A 132 -2.85 -12.42 7.67
CA GLY A 132 -2.07 -11.35 8.26
C GLY A 132 -2.69 -9.95 8.14
N ASN A 133 -3.86 -9.79 7.51
CA ASN A 133 -4.50 -8.49 7.27
C ASN A 133 -5.75 -8.35 8.13
N LEU A 134 -5.69 -7.53 9.19
CA LEU A 134 -6.78 -7.37 10.14
C LEU A 134 -7.86 -6.41 9.63
N CYS A 135 -9.11 -6.89 9.58
CA CYS A 135 -10.29 -6.06 9.33
C CYS A 135 -11.28 -6.15 10.48
N ARG A 136 -11.65 -5.00 11.08
CA ARG A 136 -12.62 -4.95 12.19
C ARG A 136 -14.06 -4.76 11.73
N CYS A 137 -14.28 -4.39 10.47
CA CYS A 137 -15.58 -3.92 9.99
C CYS A 137 -16.40 -4.99 9.25
N THR A 138 -15.78 -5.73 8.32
CA THR A 138 -16.49 -6.49 7.27
C THR A 138 -16.83 -7.93 7.66
N GLY A 139 -16.17 -8.50 8.68
CA GLY A 139 -16.24 -9.93 8.96
C GLY A 139 -15.69 -10.82 7.83
N TYR A 140 -14.93 -10.21 6.90
CA TYR A 140 -14.24 -10.84 5.76
C TYR A 140 -15.12 -11.43 4.65
N THR A 141 -16.40 -11.70 4.87
CA THR A 141 -17.27 -12.38 3.89
C THR A 141 -17.24 -11.71 2.52
N LYS A 142 -17.41 -10.38 2.49
CA LYS A 142 -17.38 -9.62 1.24
C LYS A 142 -15.98 -9.47 0.65
N ILE A 143 -14.95 -9.55 1.48
CA ILE A 143 -13.55 -9.55 1.03
C ILE A 143 -13.25 -10.84 0.26
N PHE A 144 -13.66 -12.00 0.78
CA PHE A 144 -13.52 -13.26 0.07
C PHE A 144 -14.24 -13.25 -1.28
N GLU A 145 -15.50 -12.83 -1.28
CA GLU A 145 -16.30 -12.70 -2.50
C GLU A 145 -15.63 -11.79 -3.53
N ALA A 146 -15.08 -10.66 -3.10
CA ALA A 146 -14.39 -9.73 -3.99
C ALA A 146 -13.14 -10.35 -4.63
N ILE A 147 -12.36 -11.12 -3.87
CA ILE A 147 -11.15 -11.78 -4.38
C ILE A 147 -11.53 -12.90 -5.36
N GLU A 148 -12.56 -13.70 -5.03
CA GLU A 148 -13.09 -14.74 -5.90
C GLU A 148 -13.58 -14.16 -7.25
N VAL A 149 -14.37 -13.06 -7.21
CA VAL A 149 -14.84 -12.35 -8.41
C VAL A 149 -13.69 -11.77 -9.22
N ALA A 150 -12.68 -11.21 -8.57
CA ALA A 150 -11.51 -10.66 -9.25
C ALA A 150 -10.69 -11.76 -9.94
N ALA A 151 -10.51 -12.91 -9.30
CA ALA A 151 -9.82 -14.07 -9.87
C ALA A 151 -10.53 -14.55 -11.16
N GLU A 152 -11.87 -14.64 -11.15
CA GLU A 152 -12.64 -15.01 -12.33
C GLU A 152 -12.49 -14.01 -13.48
N ARG A 153 -12.50 -12.71 -13.19
CA ARG A 153 -12.31 -11.64 -14.19
C ARG A 153 -10.93 -11.68 -14.82
N LEU A 154 -9.90 -11.95 -14.00
CA LEU A 154 -8.52 -12.01 -14.47
C LEU A 154 -8.27 -13.27 -15.35
N LYS A 155 -8.97 -14.38 -15.11
CA LYS A 155 -8.94 -15.55 -16.00
C LYS A 155 -9.57 -15.27 -17.37
N GLY A 156 -10.63 -14.46 -17.42
CA GLY A 156 -11.32 -14.08 -18.66
C GLY A 156 -10.59 -13.03 -19.49
N ALA A 157 -9.76 -12.24 -18.85
CA ALA A 157 -8.81 -11.33 -19.48
C ALA A 157 -7.51 -12.12 -19.66
N GLU A 158 -7.35 -12.87 -20.79
CA GLU A 158 -6.06 -13.45 -21.11
C GLU A 158 -5.00 -12.35 -21.00
N PRO A 159 -3.97 -12.52 -20.13
CA PRO A 159 -2.85 -11.60 -20.16
C PRO A 159 -2.24 -11.71 -21.56
N GLU A 160 -2.24 -10.63 -22.34
CA GLU A 160 -1.27 -10.49 -23.40
C GLU A 160 0.07 -10.80 -22.74
N ARG A 161 0.55 -12.01 -22.95
CA ARG A 161 1.88 -12.41 -22.55
C ARG A 161 2.79 -11.39 -23.19
N ARG A 162 3.28 -10.44 -22.39
CA ARG A 162 4.52 -9.75 -22.74
C ARG A 162 5.51 -10.88 -22.96
N SER A 163 5.77 -11.14 -24.22
CA SER A 163 6.85 -12.00 -24.67
C SER A 163 8.15 -11.28 -24.25
N GLY A 164 8.48 -11.45 -22.98
CA GLY A 164 9.82 -11.20 -22.48
C GLY A 164 10.66 -12.27 -23.14
N GLY A 165 11.51 -11.83 -24.09
CA GLY A 165 12.43 -12.69 -24.76
C GLY A 165 13.20 -13.51 -23.73
N GLU A 166 13.29 -14.81 -24.01
CA GLU A 166 14.22 -15.71 -23.37
C GLU A 166 15.63 -15.15 -23.56
N GLY A 167 16.09 -14.38 -22.58
CA GLY A 167 17.45 -13.93 -22.46
C GLY A 167 18.32 -15.10 -22.03
N GLU A 168 18.87 -15.79 -23.01
CA GLU A 168 19.96 -16.72 -22.85
C GLU A 168 21.08 -16.04 -22.03
N TRP A 169 21.42 -16.62 -20.88
CA TRP A 169 22.59 -16.22 -20.08
C TRP A 169 23.86 -16.62 -20.80
N GLY A 170 24.23 -15.78 -21.78
CA GLY A 170 25.50 -15.86 -22.48
C GLY A 170 26.56 -15.02 -21.80
N SER A 171 27.56 -15.65 -21.23
CA SER A 171 28.83 -15.06 -20.82
C SER A 171 29.55 -14.37 -22.00
N GLY A 172 29.67 -13.04 -21.94
CA GLY A 172 30.44 -12.30 -22.94
C GLY A 172 30.75 -10.88 -22.48
N ARG A 173 32.03 -10.64 -22.21
CA ARG A 173 32.64 -9.34 -21.94
C ARG A 173 32.65 -8.45 -23.18
N ASP A 174 32.66 -7.14 -22.94
CA ASP A 174 33.16 -6.03 -23.78
C ASP A 174 32.26 -5.51 -24.90
N SER A 175 31.79 -4.29 -24.80
CA SER A 175 32.32 -3.08 -25.44
C SER A 175 31.34 -1.91 -25.45
N ALA A 176 31.82 -0.82 -25.01
CA ALA A 176 31.55 0.61 -25.18
C ALA A 176 30.49 1.08 -26.19
N SER A 177 29.80 2.16 -25.80
CA SER A 177 29.41 3.31 -26.64
C SER A 177 28.16 3.17 -27.52
N ALA A 178 27.05 3.77 -27.04
CA ALA A 178 26.26 4.71 -27.89
C ALA A 178 25.24 5.46 -27.00
N ALA A 179 25.36 6.78 -26.93
CA ALA A 179 24.41 7.69 -26.33
C ALA A 179 23.14 7.78 -27.20
N PRO A 180 21.91 7.84 -26.60
CA PRO A 180 20.71 8.16 -27.36
C PRO A 180 20.62 9.67 -27.62
N ALA A 181 20.14 10.02 -28.83
CA ALA A 181 19.97 11.36 -29.34
C ALA A 181 18.88 12.15 -28.55
N PRO A 182 19.01 13.51 -28.52
CA PRO A 182 18.01 14.35 -27.84
C PRO A 182 16.73 14.46 -28.68
N VAL A 183 15.59 14.17 -28.03
CA VAL A 183 14.26 14.46 -28.59
C VAL A 183 13.97 15.95 -28.42
N GLY A 184 13.58 16.58 -29.55
CA GLY A 184 13.38 17.99 -29.71
C GLY A 184 12.34 18.61 -28.80
N GLY A 185 12.62 19.86 -28.40
CA GLY A 185 11.75 20.68 -27.57
C GLY A 185 10.46 21.08 -28.26
N ALA A 186 9.39 21.08 -27.49
CA ALA A 186 8.20 21.86 -27.76
C ALA A 186 8.19 23.07 -26.82
N GLU A 187 8.29 24.28 -27.39
CA GLU A 187 8.17 25.54 -26.67
C GLU A 187 6.77 25.68 -26.09
N GLY A 188 6.66 25.61 -24.78
CA GLY A 188 5.43 25.94 -24.03
C GLY A 188 5.47 27.38 -23.56
N ALA A 189 4.49 28.17 -23.93
CA ALA A 189 4.29 29.57 -23.57
C ALA A 189 4.18 29.77 -22.04
N PRO A 190 4.56 30.95 -21.51
CA PRO A 190 4.52 31.22 -20.06
C PRO A 190 3.08 31.40 -19.58
N VAL A 191 2.69 30.60 -18.60
CA VAL A 191 1.43 30.77 -17.86
C VAL A 191 1.68 31.81 -16.78
N SER A 192 1.02 32.95 -16.86
CA SER A 192 1.01 34.01 -15.86
C SER A 192 0.24 33.53 -14.61
N LEU A 193 0.93 33.38 -13.49
CA LEU A 193 0.33 33.16 -12.18
C LEU A 193 -0.14 34.49 -11.59
N GLU A 194 -1.42 34.78 -11.69
CA GLU A 194 -2.06 35.81 -10.87
C GLU A 194 -2.34 35.24 -9.47
N SER A 195 -1.75 35.86 -8.48
CA SER A 195 -1.97 35.56 -7.08
C SER A 195 -3.31 36.14 -6.61
N PRO A 196 -4.24 35.36 -6.04
CA PRO A 196 -5.39 35.95 -5.36
C PRO A 196 -4.97 36.46 -3.97
N GLY A 197 -5.40 37.71 -3.72
CA GLY A 197 -5.04 38.48 -2.53
C GLY A 197 -5.43 37.84 -1.20
N ALA A 198 -4.55 38.02 -0.25
CA ALA A 198 -4.75 37.67 1.15
C ALA A 198 -5.84 38.56 1.77
N SER A 199 -7.00 38.00 2.11
CA SER A 199 -7.95 38.59 3.04
C SER A 199 -7.69 37.98 4.43
N ALA A 200 -7.23 38.84 5.36
CA ALA A 200 -7.10 38.48 6.76
C ALA A 200 -8.48 38.27 7.40
N GLY A 201 -8.83 37.01 7.64
CA GLY A 201 -9.97 36.62 8.45
C GLY A 201 -9.48 36.21 9.84
N THR A 202 -9.80 37.04 10.85
CA THR A 202 -9.59 36.76 12.25
C THR A 202 -10.45 35.56 12.68
N ASP A 203 -9.82 34.51 13.13
CA ASP A 203 -10.45 33.31 13.71
C ASP A 203 -10.77 33.59 15.20
N PRO A 204 -12.06 33.57 15.64
CA PRO A 204 -12.43 33.86 17.03
C PRO A 204 -12.52 32.62 17.95
N ASP A 205 -11.96 31.44 17.58
CA ASP A 205 -12.12 30.23 18.42
C ASP A 205 -10.81 29.53 18.83
N ALA A 206 -9.83 30.31 19.25
CA ALA A 206 -8.62 29.81 19.89
C ALA A 206 -8.78 29.67 21.41
N ARG A 207 -9.74 28.86 21.89
CA ARG A 207 -9.79 28.44 23.30
C ARG A 207 -10.35 27.01 23.42
N ARG A 208 -9.48 26.02 23.28
CA ARG A 208 -9.72 24.70 23.89
C ARG A 208 -8.74 24.52 25.05
N PRO A 209 -9.21 24.40 26.29
CA PRO A 209 -8.35 24.09 27.43
C PRO A 209 -7.92 22.64 27.39
N ASN A 210 -6.62 22.48 27.66
CA ASN A 210 -5.95 21.20 27.88
C ASN A 210 -6.55 20.49 29.09
N MET A 211 -7.26 19.39 28.86
CA MET A 211 -7.79 18.52 29.94
C MET A 211 -6.82 17.36 30.20
N LEU A 212 -5.71 17.69 30.81
CA LEU A 212 -4.90 16.71 31.54
C LEU A 212 -5.19 16.91 33.03
N GLY A 213 -5.77 15.91 33.68
CA GLY A 213 -5.79 15.79 35.13
C GLY A 213 -7.16 15.69 35.76
N GLN A 214 -7.69 14.46 35.88
CA GLN A 214 -8.50 14.07 37.01
C GLN A 214 -8.12 12.64 37.46
N PRO A 215 -7.75 12.42 38.72
CA PRO A 215 -7.46 11.10 39.26
C PRO A 215 -8.71 10.41 39.77
N GLY A 216 -8.82 9.12 39.51
CA GLY A 216 -9.41 8.11 40.40
C GLY A 216 -10.91 8.16 40.68
N VAL A 217 -11.66 7.26 40.02
CA VAL A 217 -12.78 6.59 40.69
C VAL A 217 -12.63 5.08 40.42
N VAL A 218 -12.24 4.36 41.45
CA VAL A 218 -12.16 2.89 41.47
C VAL A 218 -13.60 2.41 41.73
N HIS A 219 -14.31 1.92 40.72
CA HIS A 219 -15.53 1.13 40.95
C HIS A 219 -15.15 -0.34 41.01
N SER A 220 -15.02 -0.83 42.23
CA SER A 220 -15.06 -2.24 42.57
C SER A 220 -16.50 -2.76 42.38
N SER A 221 -16.67 -3.60 41.38
CA SER A 221 -17.91 -4.39 41.21
C SER A 221 -17.50 -5.83 41.03
N THR A 222 -17.51 -6.58 42.14
CA THR A 222 -17.40 -8.03 42.19
C THR A 222 -18.70 -8.63 41.63
N PRO A 223 -18.69 -9.55 40.68
CA PRO A 223 -19.88 -10.27 40.28
C PRO A 223 -20.24 -11.37 41.31
N PRO A 224 -21.52 -11.66 41.56
CA PRO A 224 -21.93 -12.68 42.51
C PRO A 224 -21.65 -14.09 42.00
N LEU A 225 -21.10 -14.91 42.87
CA LEU A 225 -20.90 -16.35 42.72
C LEU A 225 -22.25 -17.06 42.54
N PHE A 226 -22.39 -17.78 41.46
CA PHE A 226 -23.47 -18.74 41.25
C PHE A 226 -23.30 -19.90 42.23
N ARG A 227 -24.23 -20.04 43.20
CA ARG A 227 -24.41 -21.25 44.01
C ARG A 227 -25.19 -22.25 43.21
N SER A 228 -24.64 -23.43 43.04
CA SER A 228 -25.34 -24.64 42.64
C SER A 228 -25.97 -25.25 43.88
N GLU A 229 -27.32 -25.37 43.89
CA GLU A 229 -28.02 -26.24 44.79
C GLU A 229 -29.01 -27.11 44.02
N GLY A 230 -28.97 -28.44 44.33
CA GLY A 230 -30.01 -29.44 44.12
C GLY A 230 -30.00 -30.22 42.83
#